data_6ae687740da4ec1fc0192337d6852b25
#
_entry.id   6ae687740da4ec1fc0192337d6852b25
#
_cell.length_a   1.000
_cell.length_b   1.000
_cell.length_c   1.000
_cell.angle_alpha   90.00
_cell.angle_beta   90.00
_cell.angle_gamma   90.00
#
_symmetry.space_group_name_H-M   'P 1'
#
loop_
_entity.id
_entity.type
_entity.pdbx_description
1 polymer ?
#
loop_
_entity_poly.entity_id
_entity_poly.type
_entity_poly.pdbx_seq_one_letter_code
_entity_poly.pdbx_strand_id
1 'polypeptide(L)'
;MPHEQSYASAVNRAGNGALLRQLFVHRAGHCAFSDAEMLTALNELVRRLDGGHWPALAPADLNAEAATYPSSFNEVGPALGAPSALPSPPAFVTFTPPDFLRPFVPPPGGRDHLPGGS
;
A
#
# COMPACT_ATOMS: atom_id res chain seq x y z
N MET A 1 -6.68 4.11 0.99
CA MET A 1 -6.21 5.05 -0.01
C MET A 1 -6.76 4.66 -1.36
N PRO A 2 -7.39 5.58 -2.09
CA PRO A 2 -8.14 5.23 -3.32
C PRO A 2 -7.27 5.09 -4.56
N HIS A 3 -6.04 5.61 -4.51
CA HIS A 3 -5.10 5.42 -5.60
C HIS A 3 -4.72 3.95 -5.78
N GLU A 4 -4.60 3.21 -4.71
CA GLU A 4 -4.28 1.78 -4.72
C GLU A 4 -5.37 0.98 -5.42
N GLN A 5 -6.64 1.28 -5.17
CA GLN A 5 -7.76 0.63 -5.84
C GLN A 5 -7.81 0.97 -7.32
N SER A 6 -7.59 2.24 -7.68
CA SER A 6 -7.54 2.68 -9.08
C SER A 6 -6.39 2.01 -9.82
N TYR A 7 -5.22 1.90 -9.19
CA TYR A 7 -4.07 1.21 -9.75
C TYR A 7 -4.35 -0.28 -9.95
N ALA A 8 -4.87 -0.97 -8.92
CA ALA A 8 -5.25 -2.38 -9.03
C ALA A 8 -6.25 -2.61 -10.15
N SER A 9 -7.25 -1.74 -10.29
CA SER A 9 -8.24 -1.79 -11.35
C SER A 9 -7.61 -1.60 -12.74
N ALA A 10 -6.64 -0.70 -12.89
CA ALA A 10 -5.92 -0.49 -14.14
C ALA A 10 -5.07 -1.72 -14.53
N VAL A 11 -4.34 -2.29 -13.56
CA VAL A 11 -3.53 -3.50 -13.77
C VAL A 11 -4.40 -4.69 -14.14
N ASN A 12 -5.55 -4.86 -13.48
CA ASN A 12 -6.50 -5.93 -13.78
C ASN A 12 -7.11 -5.76 -15.18
N ARG A 13 -7.50 -4.55 -15.59
CA ARG A 13 -7.99 -4.29 -16.96
C ARG A 13 -6.95 -4.57 -18.03
N ALA A 14 -5.68 -4.38 -17.72
CA ALA A 14 -4.57 -4.72 -18.59
C ALA A 14 -4.25 -6.22 -18.65
N GLY A 15 -5.00 -7.07 -17.95
CA GLY A 15 -4.78 -8.51 -17.88
C GLY A 15 -3.63 -8.96 -16.96
N ASN A 16 -3.05 -8.04 -16.20
CA ASN A 16 -1.84 -8.27 -15.41
C ASN A 16 -2.10 -8.42 -13.88
N GLY A 17 -3.35 -8.62 -13.47
CA GLY A 17 -3.73 -8.71 -12.05
C GLY A 17 -2.99 -9.80 -11.27
N ALA A 18 -2.58 -10.87 -11.94
CA ALA A 18 -1.77 -11.93 -11.33
C ALA A 18 -0.36 -11.45 -10.91
N LEU A 19 0.12 -10.35 -11.46
CA LEU A 19 1.44 -9.78 -11.16
C LEU A 19 1.41 -8.77 -10.02
N LEU A 20 0.24 -8.33 -9.58
CA LEU A 20 0.08 -7.32 -8.53
C LEU A 20 -0.33 -7.95 -7.20
N ARG A 21 0.33 -7.52 -6.14
CA ARG A 21 -0.12 -7.66 -4.75
C ARG A 21 0.09 -6.33 -4.03
N GLN A 22 -0.86 -5.99 -3.18
CA GLN A 22 -0.81 -4.78 -2.37
C GLN A 22 -0.76 -5.18 -0.90
N LEU A 23 0.22 -4.68 -0.18
CA LEU A 23 0.38 -4.88 1.25
C LEU A 23 0.10 -3.56 1.95
N PHE A 24 -0.61 -3.62 3.06
CA PHE A 24 -1.00 -2.45 3.82
C PHE A 24 -0.45 -2.52 5.24
N VAL A 25 0.04 -1.38 5.71
CA VAL A 25 0.53 -1.20 7.08
C VAL A 25 -0.36 -0.20 7.79
N HIS A 26 -0.86 -0.57 8.97
CA HIS A 26 -1.69 0.29 9.80
C HIS A 26 -0.82 1.17 10.69
N ARG A 27 -0.37 2.29 10.14
CA ARG A 27 0.42 3.30 10.88
C ARG A 27 0.10 4.69 10.38
N ALA A 28 0.04 5.63 11.31
CA ALA A 28 -0.12 7.05 10.99
C ALA A 28 1.19 7.61 10.43
N GLY A 29 1.08 8.50 9.47
CA GLY A 29 2.22 9.19 8.89
C GLY A 29 2.39 8.95 7.39
N HIS A 30 3.22 9.78 6.76
CA HIS A 30 3.60 9.64 5.36
C HIS A 30 4.90 8.84 5.29
N CYS A 31 4.94 7.81 4.45
CA CYS A 31 6.11 6.92 4.30
C CYS A 31 6.56 6.27 5.62
N ALA A 32 5.63 5.99 6.52
CA ALA A 32 5.91 5.44 7.85
C ALA A 32 6.04 3.91 7.82
N PHE A 33 6.98 3.38 7.02
CA PHE A 33 7.34 1.97 6.98
C PHE A 33 8.66 1.75 7.73
N SER A 34 8.75 0.65 8.47
CA SER A 34 10.02 0.21 9.03
C SER A 34 10.84 -0.54 7.98
N ASP A 35 12.17 -0.61 8.17
CA ASP A 35 13.04 -1.37 7.28
C ASP A 35 12.65 -2.86 7.27
N ALA A 36 12.24 -3.40 8.42
CA ALA A 36 11.75 -4.77 8.53
C ALA A 36 10.52 -5.03 7.67
N GLU A 37 9.56 -4.11 7.62
CA GLU A 37 8.37 -4.23 6.77
C GLU A 37 8.73 -4.14 5.28
N MET A 38 9.63 -3.24 4.91
CA MET A 38 10.10 -3.13 3.53
C MET A 38 10.86 -4.36 3.07
N LEU A 39 11.74 -4.91 3.91
CA LEU A 39 12.49 -6.12 3.60
C LEU A 39 11.56 -7.34 3.51
N THR A 40 10.58 -7.46 4.39
CA THR A 40 9.58 -8.53 4.32
C THR A 40 8.82 -8.46 3.00
N ALA A 41 8.33 -7.28 2.60
CA ALA A 41 7.64 -7.11 1.33
C ALA A 41 8.53 -7.43 0.12
N LEU A 42 9.81 -7.07 0.17
CA LEU A 42 10.78 -7.42 -0.87
C LEU A 42 11.04 -8.93 -0.94
N ASN A 43 11.15 -9.61 0.19
CA ASN A 43 11.31 -11.06 0.23
C ASN A 43 10.13 -11.79 -0.41
N GLU A 44 8.91 -11.30 -0.20
CA GLU A 44 7.73 -11.87 -0.85
C GLU A 44 7.78 -11.73 -2.38
N LEU A 45 8.30 -10.61 -2.87
CA LEU A 45 8.54 -10.43 -4.30
C LEU A 45 9.60 -11.40 -4.83
N VAL A 46 10.71 -11.59 -4.09
CA VAL A 46 11.77 -12.55 -4.46
C VAL A 46 11.19 -13.97 -4.50
N ARG A 47 10.44 -14.37 -3.46
CA ARG A 47 9.76 -15.68 -3.44
C ARG A 47 8.82 -15.86 -4.63
N ARG A 48 8.12 -14.80 -5.04
CA ARG A 48 7.28 -14.80 -6.24
C ARG A 48 8.08 -15.04 -7.51
N LEU A 49 9.24 -14.40 -7.64
CA LEU A 49 10.11 -14.56 -8.81
C LEU A 49 10.70 -15.97 -8.89
N ASP A 50 11.15 -16.49 -7.77
CA ASP A 50 11.77 -17.83 -7.68
C ASP A 50 10.74 -18.95 -7.84
N GLY A 51 9.57 -18.81 -7.20
CA GLY A 51 8.52 -19.83 -7.17
C GLY A 51 7.51 -19.76 -8.31
N GLY A 52 7.50 -18.69 -9.09
CA GLY A 52 6.54 -18.50 -10.19
C GLY A 52 5.12 -18.12 -9.75
N HIS A 53 4.84 -18.10 -8.44
CA HIS A 53 3.52 -17.74 -7.87
C HIS A 53 3.70 -16.95 -6.58
N TRP A 54 2.69 -16.17 -6.21
CA TRP A 54 2.71 -15.47 -4.94
C TRP A 54 2.56 -16.45 -3.76
N PRO A 55 3.38 -16.32 -2.72
CA PRO A 55 3.15 -17.06 -1.49
C PRO A 55 1.90 -16.56 -0.75
N ALA A 56 1.54 -17.23 0.33
CA ALA A 56 0.49 -16.73 1.23
C ALA A 56 0.95 -15.41 1.88
N LEU A 57 0.18 -14.34 1.68
CA LEU A 57 0.49 -12.99 2.18
C LEU A 57 -0.43 -12.63 3.35
N ALA A 58 -0.63 -13.57 4.29
CA ALA A 58 -1.42 -13.30 5.47
C ALA A 58 -0.70 -12.27 6.36
N PRO A 59 -1.37 -11.22 6.86
CA PRO A 59 -0.74 -10.22 7.71
C PRO A 59 -0.04 -10.82 8.94
N ALA A 60 -0.56 -11.89 9.51
CA ALA A 60 0.06 -12.56 10.64
C ALA A 60 1.45 -13.12 10.30
N ASP A 61 1.59 -13.75 9.14
CA ASP A 61 2.86 -14.32 8.68
C ASP A 61 3.87 -13.22 8.34
N LEU A 62 3.42 -12.17 7.64
CA LEU A 62 4.25 -11.00 7.33
C LEU A 62 4.75 -10.29 8.59
N ASN A 63 3.88 -10.11 9.58
CA ASN A 63 4.25 -9.50 10.86
C ASN A 63 5.22 -10.40 11.63
N ALA A 64 5.02 -11.72 11.62
CA ALA A 64 5.93 -12.66 12.26
C ALA A 64 7.31 -12.64 11.60
N GLU A 65 7.39 -12.60 10.26
CA GLU A 65 8.66 -12.47 9.53
C GLU A 65 9.35 -11.15 9.86
N ALA A 66 8.64 -10.03 9.76
CA ALA A 66 9.21 -8.70 10.06
C ALA A 66 9.72 -8.60 11.50
N ALA A 67 9.07 -9.26 12.45
CA ALA A 67 9.51 -9.31 13.85
C ALA A 67 10.80 -10.11 14.07
N THR A 68 11.25 -10.92 13.11
CA THR A 68 12.53 -11.66 13.23
C THR A 68 13.75 -10.76 13.00
N TYR A 69 13.57 -9.61 12.37
CA TYR A 69 14.67 -8.66 12.17
C TYR A 69 15.06 -7.98 13.47
N PRO A 70 16.32 -7.50 13.58
CA PRO A 70 16.79 -6.75 14.75
C PRO A 70 15.88 -5.56 15.07
N SER A 71 15.84 -5.15 16.34
CA SER A 71 14.99 -4.03 16.80
C SER A 71 15.25 -2.73 16.05
N SER A 72 16.49 -2.46 15.63
CA SER A 72 16.83 -1.30 14.80
C SER A 72 16.17 -1.28 13.43
N PHE A 73 15.72 -2.41 12.93
CA PHE A 73 14.96 -2.51 11.69
C PHE A 73 13.45 -2.33 11.92
N ASN A 74 13.01 -2.47 13.17
CA ASN A 74 11.63 -2.26 13.59
C ASN A 74 11.45 -0.86 14.22
N GLU A 75 12.02 0.14 13.56
CA GLU A 75 11.91 1.55 13.90
C GLU A 75 11.42 2.32 12.66
N VAL A 76 10.70 3.39 12.90
CA VAL A 76 10.37 4.36 11.85
C VAL A 76 11.18 5.61 12.11
N GLY A 77 11.87 6.06 11.08
CA GLY A 77 12.70 7.26 11.12
C GLY A 77 11.93 8.47 11.62
N PRO A 78 12.63 9.53 12.07
CA PRO A 78 11.98 10.68 12.62
C PRO A 78 11.01 11.28 11.60
N ALA A 79 9.73 11.31 11.95
CA ALA A 79 8.79 12.16 11.24
C ALA A 79 9.30 13.61 11.30
N LEU A 80 8.93 14.42 10.31
CA LEU A 80 9.28 15.84 10.30
C LEU A 80 9.01 16.47 11.67
N GLY A 81 10.09 16.84 12.39
CA GLY A 81 10.02 17.41 13.73
C GLY A 81 10.24 16.45 14.90
N ALA A 82 10.39 15.15 14.69
CA ALA A 82 10.78 14.22 15.74
C ALA A 82 12.30 14.10 15.85
N PRO A 83 12.88 14.11 17.06
CA PRO A 83 14.33 14.12 17.24
C PRO A 83 15.00 12.76 17.03
N SER A 84 14.26 11.66 16.99
CA SER A 84 14.78 10.30 16.91
C SER A 84 13.82 9.34 16.24
N ALA A 85 14.34 8.20 15.78
CA ALA A 85 13.53 7.08 15.35
C ALA A 85 12.69 6.54 16.52
N LEU A 86 11.49 6.06 16.20
CA LEU A 86 10.56 5.48 17.16
C LEU A 86 10.43 3.98 16.93
N PRO A 87 10.48 3.17 18.00
CA PRO A 87 10.15 1.76 17.91
C PRO A 87 8.76 1.57 17.28
N SER A 88 8.71 0.74 16.27
CA SER A 88 7.51 0.53 15.47
C SER A 88 7.37 -0.95 15.16
N PRO A 89 6.62 -1.69 15.98
CA PRO A 89 6.40 -3.11 15.72
C PRO A 89 5.70 -3.29 14.37
N PRO A 90 5.91 -4.43 13.69
CA PRO A 90 5.29 -4.74 12.41
C PRO A 90 3.77 -4.59 12.47
N ALA A 91 3.19 -3.97 11.46
CA ALA A 91 1.78 -3.57 11.47
C ALA A 91 1.06 -3.87 10.15
N PHE A 92 1.44 -4.94 9.46
CA PHE A 92 0.68 -5.42 8.29
C PHE A 92 -0.74 -5.76 8.68
N VAL A 93 -1.69 -5.34 7.85
CA VAL A 93 -3.13 -5.54 8.05
C VAL A 93 -3.82 -5.92 6.76
N THR A 94 -4.96 -6.59 6.90
CA THR A 94 -5.93 -6.68 5.81
C THR A 94 -6.66 -5.36 5.69
N PHE A 95 -6.64 -4.78 4.50
CA PHE A 95 -7.35 -3.55 4.20
C PHE A 95 -7.91 -3.59 2.79
N THR A 96 -9.16 -3.20 2.65
CA THR A 96 -9.80 -3.03 1.34
C THR A 96 -9.97 -1.53 1.09
N PRO A 97 -9.16 -0.93 0.20
CA PRO A 97 -9.30 0.47 -0.14
C PRO A 97 -10.69 0.76 -0.72
N PRO A 98 -11.31 1.91 -0.42
CA PRO A 98 -12.54 2.30 -1.06
C PRO A 98 -12.34 2.57 -2.56
N ASP A 99 -13.35 2.30 -3.35
CA ASP A 99 -13.31 2.39 -4.82
C ASP A 99 -13.01 3.81 -5.32
N PHE A 100 -13.43 4.82 -4.59
CA PHE A 100 -13.20 6.21 -4.96
C PHE A 100 -13.07 7.13 -3.76
N LEU A 101 -12.19 8.11 -3.88
CA LEU A 101 -11.97 9.13 -2.87
C LEU A 101 -13.19 9.98 -2.59
N ARG A 102 -13.84 10.40 -3.65
CA ARG A 102 -15.07 11.20 -3.62
C ARG A 102 -15.84 10.93 -4.91
N PRO A 103 -17.10 10.56 -4.84
CA PRO A 103 -17.96 10.69 -6.01
C PRO A 103 -17.92 12.15 -6.43
N PHE A 104 -17.64 12.40 -7.72
CA PHE A 104 -17.83 13.73 -8.27
C PHE A 104 -19.33 14.01 -8.24
N VAL A 105 -19.76 14.83 -7.31
CA VAL A 105 -21.10 15.40 -7.30
C VAL A 105 -20.98 16.73 -8.05
N PRO A 106 -21.47 16.83 -9.30
CA PRO A 106 -21.46 18.10 -10.01
C PRO A 106 -22.26 19.11 -9.18
N PRO A 107 -21.81 20.37 -9.11
CA PRO A 107 -22.55 21.40 -8.40
C PRO A 107 -23.98 21.50 -8.98
N PRO A 108 -25.01 21.69 -8.13
CA PRO A 108 -26.37 21.84 -8.62
C PRO A 108 -26.43 23.02 -9.59
N GLY A 109 -26.83 22.74 -10.86
CA GLY A 109 -26.96 23.74 -11.90
C GLY A 109 -25.80 23.93 -12.89
N GLY A 110 -24.75 23.12 -12.81
CA GLY A 110 -23.69 23.04 -13.83
C GLY A 110 -24.25 22.43 -15.12
N ARG A 111 -24.73 23.25 -16.05
CA ARG A 111 -24.99 22.79 -17.41
C ARG A 111 -23.64 22.51 -18.08
N ASP A 112 -23.55 21.37 -18.73
CA ASP A 112 -22.43 21.03 -19.59
C ASP A 112 -22.29 22.12 -20.67
N HIS A 113 -21.39 23.07 -20.45
CA HIS A 113 -20.87 23.90 -21.50
C HIS A 113 -19.78 23.11 -22.23
N LEU A 114 -20.21 22.21 -23.11
CA LEU A 114 -19.36 21.78 -24.19
C LEU A 114 -19.24 22.99 -25.14
N PRO A 115 -18.04 23.50 -25.43
CA PRO A 115 -17.86 24.48 -26.47
C PRO A 115 -18.26 23.83 -27.79
N GLY A 116 -19.38 24.29 -28.34
CA GLY A 116 -19.83 23.88 -29.66
C GLY A 116 -18.77 24.23 -30.70
N GLY A 117 -18.30 23.19 -31.40
CA GLY A 117 -17.48 23.36 -32.57
C GLY A 117 -18.29 24.07 -33.67
N SER A 118 -17.71 25.06 -34.24
CA SER A 118 -18.01 25.59 -35.58
C SER A 118 -16.75 25.57 -36.39
#